data_f152920a50ebc5e77068346770f7a7c4
#
_entry.id   f152920a50ebc5e77068346770f7a7c4
#
_cell.length_a   1.000
_cell.length_b   1.000
_cell.length_c   1.000
_cell.angle_alpha   90.00
_cell.angle_beta   90.00
_cell.angle_gamma   90.00
#
_symmetry.space_group_name_H-M   'P 1'
#
loop_
_entity.id
_entity.type
_entity.pdbx_description
1 polymer ?
#
loop_
_entity_poly.entity_id
_entity_poly.type
_entity_poly.pdbx_seq_one_letter_code
_entity_poly.pdbx_strand_id
1 'polypeptide(L)'
;VEFMRSDIQMWKAVRTPIHQDELFRAYAGIKLMPGAREAVQHLLDQGVFVAIVSAGVDLFVSSVASMLKVDDWIANGFVFDDDGFLTDEGVCRLHASGKGDVITKLLAMNGHEAVNCVSVGDSEMDLSMHVEGSRFIGFNPSRDSSKEAFASAGVPVVVEKDLRASLPLMG
;
A
#
# COMPACT_ATOMS: atom_id res chain seq x y z
N VAL A 1 -6.59 -8.80 13.16
CA VAL A 1 -7.89 -8.34 13.70
C VAL A 1 -7.69 -7.49 14.95
N GLU A 2 -6.83 -7.91 15.90
CA GLU A 2 -6.62 -7.21 17.17
C GLU A 2 -6.03 -5.80 17.01
N PHE A 3 -5.05 -5.60 16.11
CA PHE A 3 -4.49 -4.28 15.85
C PHE A 3 -5.51 -3.30 15.28
N MET A 4 -6.42 -3.74 14.40
CA MET A 4 -7.48 -2.89 13.87
C MET A 4 -8.49 -2.47 14.94
N ARG A 5 -8.81 -3.37 15.88
CA ARG A 5 -9.64 -3.02 17.03
C ARG A 5 -8.98 -1.95 17.90
N SER A 6 -7.67 -2.08 18.12
CA SER A 6 -6.90 -1.08 18.87
C SER A 6 -6.94 0.30 18.19
N ASP A 7 -6.76 0.34 16.87
CA ASP A 7 -6.83 1.58 16.10
C ASP A 7 -8.24 2.21 16.17
N ILE A 8 -9.29 1.40 16.00
CA ILE A 8 -10.69 1.85 16.13
C ILE A 8 -10.94 2.41 17.51
N GLN A 9 -10.49 1.73 18.58
CA GLN A 9 -10.65 2.18 19.96
C GLN A 9 -9.93 3.50 20.23
N MET A 10 -8.71 3.66 19.71
CA MET A 10 -7.99 4.93 19.82
C MET A 10 -8.75 6.08 19.13
N TRP A 11 -9.29 5.85 17.94
CA TRP A 11 -10.08 6.86 17.24
C TRP A 11 -11.36 7.21 17.98
N LYS A 12 -12.10 6.21 18.47
CA LYS A 12 -13.34 6.41 19.25
C LYS A 12 -13.08 7.08 20.61
N ALA A 13 -11.89 6.92 21.19
CA ALA A 13 -11.50 7.61 22.41
C ALA A 13 -11.34 9.12 22.19
N VAL A 14 -10.94 9.54 20.97
CA VAL A 14 -10.85 10.96 20.62
C VAL A 14 -12.22 11.54 20.27
N ARG A 15 -13.03 10.76 19.54
CA ARG A 15 -14.37 11.17 19.09
C ARG A 15 -15.24 9.96 18.82
N THR A 16 -16.50 10.02 19.24
CA THR A 16 -17.55 9.04 18.93
C THR A 16 -18.92 9.73 18.95
N PRO A 17 -19.89 9.37 18.07
CA PRO A 17 -19.74 8.43 16.95
C PRO A 17 -18.90 9.01 15.80
N ILE A 18 -18.35 8.14 14.94
CA ILE A 18 -17.59 8.52 13.74
C ILE A 18 -18.36 8.02 12.53
N HIS A 19 -18.80 8.92 11.66
CA HIS A 19 -19.46 8.56 10.40
C HIS A 19 -18.45 8.41 9.26
N GLN A 20 -18.70 7.47 8.34
CA GLN A 20 -17.82 7.20 7.18
C GLN A 20 -17.51 8.45 6.35
N ASP A 21 -18.48 9.36 6.18
CA ASP A 21 -18.29 10.61 5.43
C ASP A 21 -17.27 11.54 6.08
N GLU A 22 -17.10 11.46 7.41
CA GLU A 22 -16.08 12.25 8.11
C GLU A 22 -14.68 11.72 7.80
N LEU A 23 -14.55 10.39 7.71
CA LEU A 23 -13.29 9.75 7.31
C LEU A 23 -12.97 10.08 5.84
N PHE A 24 -13.94 10.01 4.94
CA PHE A 24 -13.74 10.43 3.56
C PHE A 24 -13.29 11.89 3.46
N ARG A 25 -13.90 12.80 4.23
CA ARG A 25 -13.50 14.21 4.26
C ARG A 25 -12.09 14.40 4.82
N ALA A 26 -11.72 13.64 5.84
CA ALA A 26 -10.37 13.68 6.40
C ALA A 26 -9.31 13.23 5.36
N TYR A 27 -9.63 12.23 4.55
CA TYR A 27 -8.73 11.75 3.48
C TYR A 27 -8.74 12.61 2.22
N ALA A 28 -9.77 13.42 1.97
CA ALA A 28 -9.86 14.27 0.78
C ALA A 28 -8.72 15.30 0.66
N GLY A 29 -8.05 15.62 1.77
CA GLY A 29 -6.87 16.50 1.80
C GLY A 29 -5.54 15.84 1.51
N ILE A 30 -5.49 14.51 1.33
CA ILE A 30 -4.26 13.78 1.10
C ILE A 30 -3.77 14.01 -0.32
N LYS A 31 -2.48 14.35 -0.42
CA LYS A 31 -1.81 14.55 -1.70
C LYS A 31 -1.02 13.31 -2.08
N LEU A 32 -1.05 12.99 -3.37
CA LEU A 32 -0.18 11.95 -3.91
C LEU A 32 1.30 12.37 -3.75
N MET A 33 2.17 11.39 -3.58
CA MET A 33 3.62 11.57 -3.67
C MET A 33 3.97 12.25 -5.01
N PRO A 34 4.91 13.20 -5.04
CA PRO A 34 5.40 13.76 -6.29
C PRO A 34 5.78 12.68 -7.30
N GLY A 35 5.40 12.85 -8.56
CA GLY A 35 5.66 11.89 -9.62
C GLY A 35 4.84 10.61 -9.60
N ALA A 36 3.97 10.38 -8.60
CA ALA A 36 3.21 9.13 -8.50
C ALA A 36 2.26 8.93 -9.67
N ARG A 37 1.54 9.98 -10.07
CA ARG A 37 0.61 9.91 -11.22
C ARG A 37 1.35 9.61 -12.52
N GLU A 38 2.44 10.33 -12.75
CA GLU A 38 3.25 10.21 -13.95
C GLU A 38 3.94 8.85 -14.02
N ALA A 39 4.47 8.35 -12.90
CA ALA A 39 5.12 7.04 -12.85
C ALA A 39 4.12 5.90 -13.11
N VAL A 40 2.97 5.92 -12.45
CA VAL A 40 1.92 4.89 -12.64
C VAL A 40 1.37 4.96 -14.07
N GLN A 41 1.06 6.15 -14.59
CA GLN A 41 0.58 6.29 -15.96
C GLN A 41 1.58 5.75 -16.99
N HIS A 42 2.88 6.06 -16.80
CA HIS A 42 3.94 5.54 -17.66
C HIS A 42 3.96 4.00 -17.69
N LEU A 43 3.81 3.34 -16.55
CA LEU A 43 3.77 1.88 -16.46
C LEU A 43 2.51 1.31 -17.15
N LEU A 44 1.35 1.90 -16.89
CA LEU A 44 0.09 1.49 -17.52
C LEU A 44 0.13 1.64 -19.05
N ASP A 45 0.70 2.73 -19.55
CA ASP A 45 0.87 2.98 -21.00
C ASP A 45 1.78 1.95 -21.67
N GLN A 46 2.67 1.32 -20.91
CA GLN A 46 3.52 0.21 -21.36
C GLN A 46 2.85 -1.18 -21.18
N GLY A 47 1.61 -1.22 -20.71
CA GLY A 47 0.89 -2.47 -20.47
C GLY A 47 1.34 -3.22 -19.21
N VAL A 48 2.02 -2.55 -18.29
CA VAL A 48 2.41 -3.13 -16.99
C VAL A 48 1.21 -3.16 -16.08
N PHE A 49 0.91 -4.32 -15.50
CA PHE A 49 -0.12 -4.47 -14.47
C PHE A 49 0.36 -3.81 -13.17
N VAL A 50 -0.40 -2.83 -12.68
CA VAL A 50 -0.06 -2.06 -11.49
C VAL A 50 -1.08 -2.32 -10.37
N ALA A 51 -0.60 -2.71 -9.19
CA ALA A 51 -1.45 -2.96 -8.03
C ALA A 51 -0.94 -2.25 -6.77
N ILE A 52 -1.85 -1.88 -5.87
CA ILE A 52 -1.53 -1.34 -4.54
C ILE A 52 -1.80 -2.40 -3.48
N VAL A 53 -0.79 -2.73 -2.68
CA VAL A 53 -0.89 -3.66 -1.55
C VAL A 53 -0.57 -2.92 -0.25
N SER A 54 -1.59 -2.68 0.57
CA SER A 54 -1.48 -1.84 1.76
C SER A 54 -2.10 -2.50 2.98
N ALA A 55 -1.42 -2.47 4.13
CA ALA A 55 -2.00 -2.82 5.42
C ALA A 55 -2.84 -1.67 6.03
N GLY A 56 -2.91 -0.53 5.35
CA GLY A 56 -3.74 0.62 5.73
C GLY A 56 -5.23 0.41 5.44
N VAL A 57 -5.99 1.49 5.53
CA VAL A 57 -7.45 1.49 5.46
C VAL A 57 -7.96 1.58 4.02
N ASP A 58 -8.90 0.72 3.66
CA ASP A 58 -9.48 0.61 2.32
C ASP A 58 -10.13 1.91 1.81
N LEU A 59 -10.80 2.68 2.67
CA LEU A 59 -11.35 3.99 2.31
C LEU A 59 -10.30 4.93 1.72
N PHE A 60 -9.09 4.93 2.29
CA PHE A 60 -7.99 5.74 1.80
C PHE A 60 -7.35 5.12 0.54
N VAL A 61 -7.06 3.81 0.60
CA VAL A 61 -6.38 3.11 -0.50
C VAL A 61 -7.22 3.10 -1.77
N SER A 62 -8.55 2.92 -1.65
CA SER A 62 -9.46 2.99 -2.80
C SER A 62 -9.46 4.36 -3.47
N SER A 63 -9.38 5.43 -2.69
CA SER A 63 -9.29 6.79 -3.22
C SER A 63 -8.00 7.00 -4.01
N VAL A 64 -6.85 6.54 -3.46
CA VAL A 64 -5.56 6.61 -4.16
C VAL A 64 -5.56 5.74 -5.42
N ALA A 65 -6.07 4.52 -5.33
CA ALA A 65 -6.18 3.59 -6.46
C ALA A 65 -7.00 4.20 -7.60
N SER A 66 -8.13 4.83 -7.28
CA SER A 66 -8.98 5.54 -8.23
C SER A 66 -8.28 6.74 -8.88
N MET A 67 -7.54 7.54 -8.09
CA MET A 67 -6.77 8.68 -8.61
C MET A 67 -5.64 8.27 -9.54
N LEU A 68 -5.01 7.12 -9.29
CA LEU A 68 -3.89 6.57 -10.07
C LEU A 68 -4.36 5.66 -11.20
N LYS A 69 -5.62 5.20 -11.17
CA LYS A 69 -6.22 4.25 -12.13
C LYS A 69 -5.45 2.93 -12.21
N VAL A 70 -4.95 2.44 -11.07
CA VAL A 70 -4.28 1.14 -11.02
C VAL A 70 -5.23 0.00 -11.36
N ASP A 71 -4.70 -1.14 -11.80
CA ASP A 71 -5.49 -2.31 -12.23
C ASP A 71 -6.15 -3.03 -11.05
N ASP A 72 -5.47 -3.05 -9.89
CA ASP A 72 -5.99 -3.72 -8.70
C ASP A 72 -5.47 -3.08 -7.40
N TRP A 73 -6.14 -3.36 -6.29
CA TRP A 73 -5.68 -2.94 -4.97
C TRP A 73 -6.25 -3.83 -3.86
N ILE A 74 -5.52 -3.96 -2.77
CA ILE A 74 -5.97 -4.61 -1.55
C ILE A 74 -5.56 -3.81 -0.33
N ALA A 75 -6.47 -3.67 0.63
CA ALA A 75 -6.25 -3.01 1.91
C ALA A 75 -7.14 -3.61 3.00
N ASN A 76 -6.83 -3.32 4.25
CA ASN A 76 -7.70 -3.66 5.37
C ASN A 76 -8.90 -2.69 5.41
N GLY A 77 -10.00 -3.10 6.04
CA GLY A 77 -11.22 -2.31 6.05
C GLY A 77 -11.79 -2.07 7.44
N PHE A 78 -12.57 -1.03 7.56
CA PHE A 78 -13.46 -0.81 8.70
C PHE A 78 -14.86 -1.31 8.38
N VAL A 79 -15.61 -1.70 9.43
CA VAL A 79 -17.02 -2.06 9.31
C VAL A 79 -17.86 -0.89 9.82
N PHE A 80 -18.82 -0.50 9.00
CA PHE A 80 -19.81 0.53 9.34
C PHE A 80 -21.17 -0.13 9.50
N ASP A 81 -22.00 0.41 10.38
CA ASP A 81 -23.38 0.01 10.51
C ASP A 81 -24.24 0.52 9.34
N ASP A 82 -25.54 0.18 9.37
CA ASP A 82 -26.49 0.56 8.30
C ASP A 82 -26.69 2.09 8.20
N ASP A 83 -26.42 2.83 9.26
CA ASP A 83 -26.48 4.29 9.31
C ASP A 83 -25.14 4.96 8.93
N GLY A 84 -24.11 4.16 8.62
CA GLY A 84 -22.78 4.61 8.19
C GLY A 84 -21.83 4.97 9.34
N PHE A 85 -22.13 4.58 10.58
CA PHE A 85 -21.25 4.81 11.71
C PHE A 85 -20.25 3.66 11.91
N LEU A 86 -19.02 4.02 12.31
CA LEU A 86 -17.93 3.09 12.57
C LEU A 86 -18.27 2.17 13.74
N THR A 87 -18.26 0.86 13.48
CA THR A 87 -18.42 -0.19 14.49
C THR A 87 -17.10 -0.44 15.24
N ASP A 88 -17.07 -1.44 16.12
CA ASP A 88 -15.83 -1.88 16.79
C ASP A 88 -15.09 -2.98 15.99
N GLU A 89 -15.54 -3.25 14.77
CA GLU A 89 -15.02 -4.32 13.95
C GLU A 89 -14.24 -3.78 12.75
N GLY A 90 -13.21 -4.54 12.35
CA GLY A 90 -12.45 -4.31 11.16
C GLY A 90 -12.25 -5.58 10.34
N VAL A 91 -12.04 -5.43 9.04
CA VAL A 91 -11.74 -6.51 8.12
C VAL A 91 -10.24 -6.54 7.86
N CYS A 92 -9.55 -7.54 8.43
CA CYS A 92 -8.14 -7.75 8.18
C CYS A 92 -7.98 -8.67 6.95
N ARG A 93 -7.57 -8.11 5.82
CA ARG A 93 -7.29 -8.84 4.57
C ARG A 93 -5.83 -9.22 4.44
N LEU A 94 -4.94 -8.43 5.06
CA LEU A 94 -3.51 -8.70 5.08
C LEU A 94 -2.83 -8.11 6.32
N HIS A 95 -1.76 -8.77 6.75
CA HIS A 95 -0.85 -8.24 7.76
C HIS A 95 0.30 -7.48 7.09
N ALA A 96 0.88 -6.51 7.78
CA ALA A 96 1.99 -5.72 7.24
C ALA A 96 3.20 -6.58 6.84
N SER A 97 3.49 -7.64 7.62
CA SER A 97 4.56 -8.62 7.34
C SER A 97 4.15 -9.76 6.39
N GLY A 98 2.88 -9.85 6.00
CA GLY A 98 2.32 -10.93 5.17
C GLY A 98 1.99 -10.49 3.74
N LYS A 99 2.54 -9.38 3.27
CA LYS A 99 2.25 -8.86 1.93
C LYS A 99 2.76 -9.78 0.81
N GLY A 100 3.77 -10.60 1.07
CA GLY A 100 4.31 -11.57 0.11
C GLY A 100 3.28 -12.60 -0.36
N ASP A 101 2.43 -13.09 0.54
CA ASP A 101 1.35 -14.01 0.18
C ASP A 101 0.35 -13.36 -0.78
N VAL A 102 0.11 -12.07 -0.61
CA VAL A 102 -0.77 -11.29 -1.50
C VAL A 102 -0.11 -11.13 -2.87
N ILE A 103 1.19 -10.80 -2.93
CA ILE A 103 1.94 -10.70 -4.20
C ILE A 103 1.87 -12.04 -4.93
N THR A 104 2.14 -13.15 -4.26
CA THR A 104 2.09 -14.50 -4.87
C THR A 104 0.70 -14.81 -5.44
N LYS A 105 -0.37 -14.45 -4.72
CA LYS A 105 -1.75 -14.63 -5.20
C LYS A 105 -2.07 -13.74 -6.41
N LEU A 106 -1.68 -12.45 -6.37
CA LEU A 106 -1.88 -11.53 -7.48
C LEU A 106 -1.18 -12.02 -8.75
N LEU A 107 0.07 -12.48 -8.63
CA LEU A 107 0.82 -13.06 -9.76
C LEU A 107 0.08 -14.26 -10.35
N ALA A 108 -0.34 -15.20 -9.51
CA ALA A 108 -1.04 -16.41 -9.95
C ALA A 108 -2.39 -16.08 -10.62
N MET A 109 -3.16 -15.15 -10.05
CA MET A 109 -4.48 -14.76 -10.58
C MET A 109 -4.39 -14.06 -11.94
N ASN A 110 -3.30 -13.32 -12.18
CA ASN A 110 -3.12 -12.54 -13.41
C ASN A 110 -2.16 -13.23 -14.41
N GLY A 111 -1.69 -14.44 -14.13
CA GLY A 111 -0.82 -15.19 -15.01
C GLY A 111 0.58 -14.59 -15.18
N HIS A 112 1.06 -13.87 -14.18
CA HIS A 112 2.40 -13.29 -14.18
C HIS A 112 3.39 -14.16 -13.41
N GLU A 113 4.64 -14.12 -13.84
CA GLU A 113 5.77 -14.78 -13.17
C GLU A 113 6.50 -13.82 -12.25
N ALA A 114 7.04 -14.33 -11.13
CA ALA A 114 7.75 -13.52 -10.13
C ALA A 114 8.92 -12.73 -10.73
N VAL A 115 9.62 -13.29 -11.72
CA VAL A 115 10.76 -12.63 -12.39
C VAL A 115 10.37 -11.30 -13.05
N ASN A 116 9.10 -11.14 -13.43
CA ASN A 116 8.55 -9.93 -14.03
C ASN A 116 7.90 -8.99 -13.00
N CYS A 117 7.98 -9.33 -11.71
CA CYS A 117 7.39 -8.55 -10.64
C CYS A 117 8.43 -7.63 -9.97
N VAL A 118 8.06 -6.37 -9.80
CA VAL A 118 8.82 -5.40 -9.00
C VAL A 118 7.90 -4.82 -7.95
N SER A 119 8.29 -4.94 -6.69
CA SER A 119 7.60 -4.30 -5.56
C SER A 119 8.36 -3.05 -5.12
N VAL A 120 7.62 -2.03 -4.69
CA VAL A 120 8.18 -0.77 -4.19
C VAL A 120 7.60 -0.51 -2.80
N GLY A 121 8.46 -0.22 -1.82
CA GLY A 121 8.02 0.06 -0.46
C GLY A 121 9.00 0.95 0.31
N ASP A 122 8.52 1.59 1.38
CA ASP A 122 9.29 2.56 2.15
C ASP A 122 9.72 2.06 3.55
N SER A 123 9.25 0.89 3.94
CA SER A 123 9.51 0.33 5.27
C SER A 123 10.04 -1.11 5.24
N GLU A 124 10.70 -1.51 6.33
CA GLU A 124 11.14 -2.90 6.54
C GLU A 124 10.00 -3.92 6.43
N MET A 125 8.77 -3.52 6.75
CA MET A 125 7.60 -4.39 6.63
C MET A 125 7.27 -4.71 5.17
N ASP A 126 7.63 -3.82 4.25
CA ASP A 126 7.38 -3.98 2.81
C ASP A 126 8.34 -4.99 2.16
N LEU A 127 9.48 -5.30 2.81
CA LEU A 127 10.38 -6.36 2.33
C LEU A 127 9.68 -7.71 2.20
N SER A 128 8.58 -7.94 2.91
CA SER A 128 7.77 -9.14 2.70
C SER A 128 7.19 -9.27 1.30
N MET A 129 7.12 -8.16 0.52
CA MET A 129 6.72 -8.18 -0.90
C MET A 129 7.83 -8.67 -1.85
N HIS A 130 9.06 -8.78 -1.36
CA HIS A 130 10.18 -9.35 -2.11
C HIS A 130 10.08 -10.89 -2.10
N VAL A 131 9.18 -11.43 -2.90
CA VAL A 131 9.01 -12.87 -3.04
C VAL A 131 10.12 -13.48 -3.90
N GLU A 132 10.34 -14.78 -3.76
CA GLU A 132 11.41 -15.48 -4.48
C GLU A 132 11.30 -15.27 -6.00
N GLY A 133 12.39 -14.85 -6.62
CA GLY A 133 12.48 -14.54 -8.04
C GLY A 133 12.02 -13.15 -8.44
N SER A 134 11.35 -12.41 -7.55
CA SER A 134 10.92 -11.02 -7.83
C SER A 134 12.02 -10.01 -7.50
N ARG A 135 11.76 -8.75 -7.81
CA ARG A 135 12.61 -7.61 -7.44
C ARG A 135 11.89 -6.71 -6.44
N PHE A 136 12.66 -6.02 -5.61
CA PHE A 136 12.16 -5.03 -4.67
C PHE A 136 13.00 -3.75 -4.73
N ILE A 137 12.35 -2.61 -4.63
CA ILE A 137 12.96 -1.29 -4.58
C ILE A 137 12.54 -0.62 -3.27
N GLY A 138 13.50 -0.27 -2.41
CA GLY A 138 13.26 0.61 -1.27
C GLY A 138 13.06 2.05 -1.77
N PHE A 139 11.97 2.69 -1.36
CA PHE A 139 11.66 4.04 -1.80
C PHE A 139 11.58 5.00 -0.61
N ASN A 140 12.47 6.01 -0.59
CA ASN A 140 12.48 7.10 0.37
C ASN A 140 12.26 6.66 1.83
N PRO A 141 13.03 5.67 2.35
CA PRO A 141 12.86 5.19 3.72
C PRO A 141 13.14 6.31 4.72
N SER A 142 12.17 6.60 5.59
CA SER A 142 12.26 7.68 6.58
C SER A 142 12.89 7.22 7.91
N ARG A 143 12.80 5.91 8.23
CA ARG A 143 13.30 5.32 9.47
C ARG A 143 14.66 4.68 9.25
N ASP A 144 15.55 4.77 10.24
CA ASP A 144 16.86 4.12 10.17
C ASP A 144 16.75 2.60 10.14
N SER A 145 15.78 2.01 10.87
CA SER A 145 15.47 0.57 10.78
C SER A 145 15.16 0.11 9.35
N SER A 146 14.40 0.90 8.59
CA SER A 146 14.08 0.58 7.19
C SER A 146 15.32 0.67 6.30
N LYS A 147 16.16 1.71 6.48
CA LYS A 147 17.44 1.85 5.74
C LYS A 147 18.37 0.68 5.99
N GLU A 148 18.52 0.28 7.26
CA GLU A 148 19.34 -0.86 7.65
C GLU A 148 18.82 -2.18 7.10
N ALA A 149 17.49 -2.38 7.13
CA ALA A 149 16.85 -3.56 6.59
C ALA A 149 17.06 -3.67 5.07
N PHE A 150 16.88 -2.57 4.33
CA PHE A 150 17.10 -2.53 2.88
C PHE A 150 18.57 -2.78 2.51
N ALA A 151 19.49 -2.17 3.24
CA ALA A 151 20.93 -2.41 3.05
C ALA A 151 21.30 -3.87 3.32
N SER A 152 20.78 -4.47 4.40
CA SER A 152 20.99 -5.87 4.75
C SER A 152 20.40 -6.84 3.72
N ALA A 153 19.26 -6.49 3.11
CA ALA A 153 18.64 -7.25 2.05
C ALA A 153 19.30 -7.06 0.68
N GLY A 154 20.24 -6.11 0.54
CA GLY A 154 20.93 -5.82 -0.71
C GLY A 154 20.02 -5.28 -1.81
N VAL A 155 18.89 -4.67 -1.46
CA VAL A 155 17.94 -4.11 -2.43
C VAL A 155 18.32 -2.67 -2.81
N PRO A 156 18.07 -2.23 -4.05
CA PRO A 156 18.30 -0.86 -4.46
C PRO A 156 17.37 0.10 -3.68
N VAL A 157 17.87 1.28 -3.36
CA VAL A 157 17.12 2.31 -2.62
C VAL A 157 17.11 3.61 -3.40
N VAL A 158 15.91 4.16 -3.61
CA VAL A 158 15.67 5.50 -4.14
C VAL A 158 15.44 6.45 -2.97
N VAL A 159 16.26 7.49 -2.84
CA VAL A 159 16.17 8.47 -1.74
C VAL A 159 15.42 9.74 -2.13
N GLU A 160 15.19 9.94 -3.41
CA GLU A 160 14.42 11.04 -3.95
C GLU A 160 12.96 10.97 -3.52
N LYS A 161 12.36 12.13 -3.27
CA LYS A 161 10.92 12.26 -2.94
C LYS A 161 10.05 12.40 -4.20
N ASP A 162 10.40 11.68 -5.25
CA ASP A 162 9.69 11.65 -6.52
C ASP A 162 9.64 10.22 -7.05
N LEU A 163 8.43 9.66 -7.19
CA LEU A 163 8.28 8.26 -7.55
C LEU A 163 8.84 7.90 -8.93
N ARG A 164 8.96 8.89 -9.84
CA ARG A 164 9.57 8.69 -11.15
C ARG A 164 11.02 8.23 -11.07
N ALA A 165 11.72 8.57 -9.99
CA ALA A 165 13.10 8.13 -9.78
C ALA A 165 13.25 6.61 -9.62
N SER A 166 12.17 5.89 -9.35
CA SER A 166 12.15 4.43 -9.30
C SER A 166 12.03 3.76 -10.68
N LEU A 167 11.51 4.46 -11.69
CA LEU A 167 11.26 3.90 -13.02
C LEU A 167 12.51 3.26 -13.68
N PRO A 168 13.71 3.86 -13.65
CA PRO A 168 14.91 3.24 -14.26
C PRO A 168 15.30 1.90 -13.63
N LEU A 169 14.85 1.62 -12.40
CA LEU A 169 15.12 0.37 -11.69
C LEU A 169 14.04 -0.71 -11.95
N MET A 170 12.94 -0.35 -12.59
CA MET A 170 11.82 -1.26 -12.89
C MET A 170 11.97 -1.96 -14.23
N GLY A 171 12.64 -1.34 -15.17
CA GLY A 171 12.84 -1.82 -16.56
C GLY A 171 13.86 -2.88 -16.74
#